data_30cdc2fcb6c518dec6fbc8d95988c5dd
#
_entry.id   30cdc2fcb6c518dec6fbc8d95988c5dd
#
_cell.length_a   1.000
_cell.length_b   1.000
_cell.length_c   1.000
_cell.angle_alpha   90.00
_cell.angle_beta   90.00
_cell.angle_gamma   90.00
#
_symmetry.space_group_name_H-M   'P 1'
#
loop_
_entity.id
_entity.type
_entity.pdbx_description
1 polymer ?
#
loop_
_entity_poly.entity_id
_entity_poly.type
_entity_poly.pdbx_seq_one_letter_code
_entity_poly.pdbx_strand_id
1 'polypeptide(L)'
;MKYLFTTIITLLLSSMHVLADGAKSKVPLADPYVLLDGDTYYAYGTHSADGIEVWTSDDLYVWEYKGLALNKANTTETQWFWAPEVYYKNNKYYMYYSANEHLYVATSDSPLGPFKQEGTYQMNSLLGSEKCIDSHVFFDDDGKAYLFFVRFTDGNCIWMCELEDDYMTPIDGTLKKCINVSLPWENLLGRVCEGPNMVKFENKYYLTYSANDYNSQNYAVGCATTSSLSNPTWGKYTTPILCKIEDLVGTGHHTIFTDKNGIMRIAFHAHNSTTQVHDRLMYIGTMEFTGREGRRVLKMTDDPIIRPITPDDVTDGIGNISTGETTKEYFSLSGMKLSEPQKGVNIVRENGKTRKVVVE
;
A
#
# COMPACT_ATOMS: atom_id res chain seq x y z
N MET A 1 51.81 -8.29 28.73
CA MET A 1 50.36 -8.61 28.57
C MET A 1 49.81 -7.80 27.38
N LYS A 2 49.68 -8.43 26.21
CA LYS A 2 49.13 -7.80 25.02
C LYS A 2 47.69 -8.25 24.88
N TYR A 3 46.76 -7.31 24.97
CA TYR A 3 45.33 -7.56 24.70
C TYR A 3 45.10 -7.53 23.21
N LEU A 4 44.67 -8.67 22.65
CA LEU A 4 44.24 -8.82 21.27
C LEU A 4 42.74 -8.43 21.23
N PHE A 5 42.41 -7.28 20.60
CA PHE A 5 41.03 -6.90 20.28
C PHE A 5 40.63 -7.59 18.98
N THR A 6 39.78 -8.59 19.08
CA THR A 6 39.15 -9.21 17.92
C THR A 6 37.87 -8.41 17.59
N THR A 7 37.95 -7.58 16.56
CA THR A 7 36.78 -6.87 16.01
C THR A 7 35.99 -7.85 15.14
N ILE A 8 34.84 -8.28 15.61
CA ILE A 8 33.87 -9.04 14.83
C ILE A 8 33.14 -8.04 13.92
N ILE A 9 33.46 -8.03 12.63
CA ILE A 9 32.69 -7.32 11.62
C ILE A 9 31.52 -8.23 11.25
N THR A 10 30.34 -7.89 11.76
CA THR A 10 29.08 -8.51 11.33
C THR A 10 28.74 -7.90 9.97
N LEU A 11 28.98 -8.63 8.89
CA LEU A 11 28.50 -8.28 7.56
C LEU A 11 26.99 -8.51 7.54
N LEU A 12 26.19 -7.44 7.61
CA LEU A 12 24.80 -7.45 7.21
C LEU A 12 24.74 -7.64 5.69
N LEU A 13 24.53 -8.87 5.26
CA LEU A 13 24.11 -9.18 3.89
C LEU A 13 22.67 -8.71 3.73
N SER A 14 22.47 -7.46 3.29
CA SER A 14 21.20 -7.05 2.70
C SER A 14 21.05 -7.85 1.40
N SER A 15 20.18 -8.83 1.40
CA SER A 15 19.75 -9.54 0.20
C SER A 15 19.02 -8.55 -0.70
N MET A 16 19.73 -7.98 -1.68
CA MET A 16 19.09 -7.22 -2.76
C MET A 16 18.29 -8.21 -3.61
N HIS A 17 16.99 -8.24 -3.41
CA HIS A 17 16.06 -8.91 -4.32
C HIS A 17 16.00 -8.08 -5.60
N VAL A 18 16.77 -8.45 -6.61
CA VAL A 18 16.64 -7.87 -7.95
C VAL A 18 15.49 -8.60 -8.62
N LEU A 19 14.29 -8.02 -8.56
CA LEU A 19 13.20 -8.45 -9.40
C LEU A 19 13.51 -8.10 -10.86
N ALA A 20 13.13 -8.99 -11.78
CA ALA A 20 13.21 -8.70 -13.20
C ALA A 20 12.34 -7.46 -13.50
N ASP A 21 12.91 -6.50 -14.24
CA ASP A 21 12.20 -5.32 -14.71
C ASP A 21 10.93 -5.77 -15.46
N GLY A 22 9.75 -5.24 -15.08
CA GLY A 22 8.46 -5.63 -15.66
C GLY A 22 7.74 -6.81 -14.97
N ALA A 23 8.28 -7.40 -13.88
CA ALA A 23 7.54 -8.40 -13.12
C ALA A 23 6.30 -7.78 -12.44
N LYS A 24 5.15 -8.49 -12.47
CA LYS A 24 3.95 -8.05 -11.76
C LYS A 24 4.05 -8.36 -10.26
N SER A 25 3.36 -7.57 -9.44
CA SER A 25 3.07 -7.96 -8.05
C SER A 25 2.35 -9.32 -8.00
N LYS A 26 2.56 -10.06 -6.91
CA LYS A 26 1.90 -11.34 -6.62
C LYS A 26 0.85 -11.22 -5.50
N VAL A 27 0.65 -10.02 -4.98
CA VAL A 27 -0.35 -9.75 -3.92
C VAL A 27 -1.61 -9.17 -4.56
N PRO A 28 -2.70 -9.97 -4.66
CA PRO A 28 -3.91 -9.59 -5.40
C PRO A 28 -4.85 -8.75 -4.54
N LEU A 29 -4.36 -7.68 -3.94
CA LEU A 29 -5.16 -6.75 -3.14
C LEU A 29 -5.47 -5.50 -3.96
N ALA A 30 -6.75 -5.25 -4.19
CA ALA A 30 -7.27 -3.93 -4.53
C ALA A 30 -7.48 -3.12 -3.24
N ASP A 31 -7.53 -1.79 -3.38
CA ASP A 31 -7.84 -0.88 -2.27
C ASP A 31 -6.96 -1.17 -1.03
N PRO A 32 -5.62 -1.26 -1.20
CA PRO A 32 -4.73 -1.78 -0.17
C PRO A 32 -4.55 -0.79 0.98
N TYR A 33 -4.66 -1.28 2.20
CA TYR A 33 -4.27 -0.59 3.42
C TYR A 33 -3.09 -1.31 4.06
N VAL A 34 -2.05 -0.57 4.46
CA VAL A 34 -0.87 -1.13 5.13
C VAL A 34 -0.74 -0.55 6.53
N LEU A 35 -0.79 -1.42 7.53
CA LEU A 35 -0.49 -1.14 8.93
C LEU A 35 0.94 -1.60 9.25
N LEU A 36 1.74 -0.75 9.87
CA LEU A 36 2.98 -1.16 10.56
C LEU A 36 2.68 -1.32 12.04
N ASP A 37 2.87 -2.53 12.56
CA ASP A 37 2.75 -2.82 13.99
C ASP A 37 3.99 -3.58 14.48
N GLY A 38 4.72 -2.97 15.41
CA GLY A 38 6.07 -3.41 15.74
C GLY A 38 6.99 -3.34 14.52
N ASP A 39 7.59 -4.46 14.15
CA ASP A 39 8.49 -4.60 13.00
C ASP A 39 7.82 -5.27 11.78
N THR A 40 6.53 -5.60 11.88
CA THR A 40 5.79 -6.33 10.86
C THR A 40 4.75 -5.43 10.17
N TYR A 41 4.70 -5.50 8.86
CA TYR A 41 3.66 -4.87 8.05
C TYR A 41 2.49 -5.84 7.84
N TYR A 42 1.28 -5.31 7.93
CA TYR A 42 0.04 -6.03 7.68
C TYR A 42 -0.70 -5.33 6.53
N ALA A 43 -0.95 -6.04 5.43
CA ALA A 43 -1.72 -5.51 4.32
C ALA A 43 -3.11 -6.14 4.28
N TYR A 44 -4.12 -5.29 4.13
CA TYR A 44 -5.52 -5.64 3.95
C TYR A 44 -6.01 -5.05 2.64
N GLY A 45 -7.07 -5.61 2.07
CA GLY A 45 -7.62 -5.06 0.83
C GLY A 45 -8.85 -5.79 0.33
N THR A 46 -9.35 -5.32 -0.80
CA THR A 46 -10.48 -5.91 -1.51
C THR A 46 -9.99 -7.03 -2.41
N HIS A 47 -10.43 -8.27 -2.14
CA HIS A 47 -10.16 -9.41 -3.02
C HIS A 47 -11.16 -10.55 -2.79
N SER A 48 -11.24 -11.07 -1.56
CA SER A 48 -12.07 -12.24 -1.26
C SER A 48 -13.56 -11.89 -1.18
N ALA A 49 -14.41 -12.77 -1.73
CA ALA A 49 -15.86 -12.69 -1.56
C ALA A 49 -16.33 -13.17 -0.17
N ASP A 50 -15.44 -13.75 0.64
CA ASP A 50 -15.74 -14.32 1.95
C ASP A 50 -15.36 -13.40 3.12
N GLY A 51 -14.84 -12.19 2.83
CA GLY A 51 -14.44 -11.21 3.83
C GLY A 51 -13.17 -10.46 3.45
N ILE A 52 -12.42 -10.00 4.45
CA ILE A 52 -11.19 -9.22 4.28
C ILE A 52 -9.98 -10.11 4.58
N GLU A 53 -9.08 -10.20 3.62
CA GLU A 53 -7.81 -10.91 3.74
C GLU A 53 -6.76 -10.10 4.50
N VAL A 54 -5.77 -10.81 5.08
CA VAL A 54 -4.57 -10.20 5.64
C VAL A 54 -3.32 -10.91 5.13
N TRP A 55 -2.35 -10.10 4.76
CA TRP A 55 -1.00 -10.48 4.34
C TRP A 55 0.01 -9.83 5.26
N THR A 56 1.16 -10.47 5.49
CA THR A 56 2.24 -9.91 6.33
C THR A 56 3.56 -9.85 5.61
N SER A 57 4.37 -8.86 5.96
CA SER A 57 5.74 -8.68 5.45
C SER A 57 6.63 -8.05 6.51
N ASP A 58 7.92 -8.40 6.50
CA ASP A 58 8.93 -7.72 7.33
C ASP A 58 9.76 -6.70 6.53
N ASP A 59 9.64 -6.66 5.20
CA ASP A 59 10.52 -5.87 4.31
C ASP A 59 9.81 -5.09 3.20
N LEU A 60 8.47 -5.21 3.08
CA LEU A 60 7.60 -4.70 2.02
C LEU A 60 7.74 -5.43 0.67
N TYR A 61 8.70 -6.31 0.50
CA TYR A 61 8.95 -7.04 -0.74
C TYR A 61 8.31 -8.42 -0.74
N VAL A 62 8.51 -9.20 0.32
CA VAL A 62 7.97 -10.57 0.43
C VAL A 62 6.76 -10.55 1.35
N TRP A 63 5.61 -10.95 0.82
CA TRP A 63 4.34 -10.96 1.52
C TRP A 63 3.77 -12.35 1.64
N GLU A 64 3.41 -12.74 2.85
CA GLU A 64 2.82 -14.03 3.17
C GLU A 64 1.33 -13.90 3.48
N TYR A 65 0.49 -14.68 2.80
CA TYR A 65 -0.94 -14.76 3.08
C TYR A 65 -1.21 -15.42 4.43
N LYS A 66 -2.02 -14.78 5.27
CA LYS A 66 -2.36 -15.27 6.63
C LYS A 66 -3.82 -15.68 6.79
N GLY A 67 -4.63 -15.59 5.76
CA GLY A 67 -6.05 -15.93 5.80
C GLY A 67 -6.97 -14.72 5.86
N LEU A 68 -8.21 -14.94 6.33
CA LEU A 68 -9.20 -13.88 6.51
C LEU A 68 -9.06 -13.24 7.89
N ALA A 69 -8.70 -11.96 7.92
CA ALA A 69 -8.75 -11.16 9.16
C ALA A 69 -10.20 -10.95 9.61
N LEU A 70 -11.10 -10.64 8.66
CA LEU A 70 -12.55 -10.58 8.88
C LEU A 70 -13.24 -11.61 7.98
N ASN A 71 -13.93 -12.57 8.58
CA ASN A 71 -14.77 -13.51 7.84
C ASN A 71 -16.21 -13.00 7.85
N LYS A 72 -16.93 -13.10 6.71
CA LYS A 72 -18.35 -12.70 6.60
C LYS A 72 -19.26 -13.35 7.63
N ALA A 73 -18.90 -14.53 8.15
CA ALA A 73 -19.64 -15.19 9.25
C ALA A 73 -19.61 -14.40 10.57
N ASN A 74 -18.70 -13.42 10.71
CA ASN A 74 -18.58 -12.52 11.86
C ASN A 74 -19.22 -11.16 11.61
N THR A 75 -20.02 -11.01 10.55
CA THR A 75 -20.66 -9.76 10.13
C THR A 75 -22.14 -9.97 9.87
N THR A 76 -22.89 -8.88 9.72
CA THR A 76 -24.32 -8.91 9.33
C THR A 76 -24.50 -8.94 7.81
N GLU A 77 -23.46 -8.56 7.05
CA GLU A 77 -23.48 -8.52 5.60
C GLU A 77 -22.83 -9.78 5.01
N THR A 78 -23.17 -10.08 3.76
CA THR A 78 -22.71 -11.32 3.10
C THR A 78 -21.97 -11.10 1.79
N GLN A 79 -21.85 -9.83 1.35
CA GLN A 79 -21.28 -9.50 0.05
C GLN A 79 -20.57 -8.14 0.05
N TRP A 80 -19.68 -7.96 -0.94
CA TRP A 80 -19.04 -6.69 -1.28
C TRP A 80 -18.22 -6.12 -0.13
N PHE A 81 -17.31 -6.93 0.42
CA PHE A 81 -16.34 -6.53 1.42
C PHE A 81 -15.20 -5.77 0.76
N TRP A 82 -15.16 -4.42 0.95
CA TRP A 82 -14.26 -3.54 0.24
C TRP A 82 -13.54 -2.56 1.15
N ALA A 83 -12.38 -2.05 0.65
CA ALA A 83 -11.64 -0.92 1.17
C ALA A 83 -11.50 -0.91 2.70
N PRO A 84 -10.89 -1.94 3.30
CA PRO A 84 -10.65 -1.99 4.74
C PRO A 84 -9.54 -1.04 5.15
N GLU A 85 -9.67 -0.45 6.34
CA GLU A 85 -8.58 0.24 7.05
C GLU A 85 -8.52 -0.22 8.51
N VAL A 86 -7.32 -0.39 9.06
CA VAL A 86 -7.12 -0.93 10.41
C VAL A 86 -6.29 0.01 11.28
N TYR A 87 -6.81 0.37 12.43
CA TYR A 87 -6.16 1.23 13.42
C TYR A 87 -5.97 0.53 14.74
N TYR A 88 -4.85 0.83 15.42
CA TYR A 88 -4.63 0.40 16.80
C TYR A 88 -4.82 1.58 17.76
N LYS A 89 -5.83 1.50 18.60
CA LYS A 89 -6.15 2.50 19.64
C LYS A 89 -6.69 1.79 20.88
N ASN A 90 -6.43 2.35 22.04
CA ASN A 90 -6.98 1.85 23.33
C ASN A 90 -6.77 0.34 23.53
N ASN A 91 -5.59 -0.19 23.14
CA ASN A 91 -5.24 -1.61 23.18
C ASN A 91 -6.17 -2.53 22.37
N LYS A 92 -6.76 -2.01 21.28
CA LYS A 92 -7.63 -2.76 20.40
C LYS A 92 -7.39 -2.34 18.94
N TYR A 93 -7.57 -3.28 18.01
CA TYR A 93 -7.58 -3.01 16.57
C TYR A 93 -9.01 -2.77 16.12
N TYR A 94 -9.20 -1.71 15.35
CA TYR A 94 -10.47 -1.34 14.72
C TYR A 94 -10.29 -1.47 13.22
N MET A 95 -11.15 -2.24 12.57
CA MET A 95 -11.21 -2.35 11.12
C MET A 95 -12.49 -1.66 10.65
N TYR A 96 -12.34 -0.52 9.99
CA TYR A 96 -13.40 0.05 9.17
C TYR A 96 -13.40 -0.66 7.82
N TYR A 97 -14.58 -0.94 7.27
CA TYR A 97 -14.72 -1.59 5.95
C TYR A 97 -16.09 -1.26 5.35
N SER A 98 -16.17 -1.38 4.03
CA SER A 98 -17.45 -1.33 3.32
C SER A 98 -17.97 -2.74 3.11
N ALA A 99 -19.26 -2.95 3.36
CA ALA A 99 -19.97 -4.16 2.96
C ALA A 99 -21.36 -3.79 2.47
N ASN A 100 -21.80 -4.36 1.35
CA ASN A 100 -23.09 -4.06 0.73
C ASN A 100 -23.36 -2.54 0.57
N GLU A 101 -22.28 -1.78 0.25
CA GLU A 101 -22.27 -0.31 0.13
C GLU A 101 -22.66 0.45 1.41
N HIS A 102 -22.34 -0.10 2.58
CA HIS A 102 -22.47 0.55 3.88
C HIS A 102 -21.19 0.40 4.69
N LEU A 103 -20.90 1.35 5.58
CA LEU A 103 -19.73 1.33 6.44
C LEU A 103 -20.01 0.59 7.74
N TYR A 104 -19.08 -0.27 8.10
CA TYR A 104 -19.08 -1.04 9.35
C TYR A 104 -17.74 -0.95 10.04
N VAL A 105 -17.75 -1.20 11.35
CA VAL A 105 -16.54 -1.37 12.16
C VAL A 105 -16.52 -2.76 12.74
N ALA A 106 -15.38 -3.40 12.68
CA ALA A 106 -15.10 -4.64 13.39
C ALA A 106 -13.89 -4.45 14.31
N THR A 107 -13.83 -5.16 15.42
CA THR A 107 -12.72 -5.08 16.36
C THR A 107 -12.04 -6.42 16.57
N SER A 108 -10.76 -6.38 16.97
CA SER A 108 -9.96 -7.54 17.33
C SER A 108 -8.89 -7.18 18.35
N ASP A 109 -8.38 -8.17 19.08
CA ASP A 109 -7.21 -8.03 19.93
C ASP A 109 -5.89 -8.32 19.17
N SER A 110 -5.99 -8.67 17.88
CA SER A 110 -4.84 -9.00 17.02
C SER A 110 -5.01 -8.36 15.64
N PRO A 111 -3.94 -7.86 14.99
CA PRO A 111 -4.00 -7.36 13.62
C PRO A 111 -4.31 -8.48 12.61
N LEU A 112 -4.06 -9.74 12.94
CA LEU A 112 -4.44 -10.89 12.12
C LEU A 112 -5.93 -11.23 12.23
N GLY A 113 -6.66 -10.61 13.18
CA GLY A 113 -8.01 -11.00 13.51
C GLY A 113 -8.07 -12.20 14.48
N PRO A 114 -9.20 -12.91 14.60
CA PRO A 114 -10.43 -12.66 13.85
C PRO A 114 -11.10 -11.35 14.30
N PHE A 115 -11.38 -10.49 13.35
CA PHE A 115 -12.21 -9.32 13.59
C PHE A 115 -13.68 -9.72 13.69
N LYS A 116 -14.44 -9.02 14.55
CA LYS A 116 -15.87 -9.19 14.73
C LYS A 116 -16.57 -7.85 14.61
N GLN A 117 -17.62 -7.79 13.81
CA GLN A 117 -18.40 -6.58 13.62
C GLN A 117 -18.95 -6.06 14.95
N GLU A 118 -18.81 -4.75 15.15
CA GLU A 118 -19.40 -4.01 16.28
C GLU A 118 -20.69 -3.29 15.81
N GLY A 119 -21.82 -3.64 16.44
CA GLY A 119 -23.09 -2.98 16.16
C GLY A 119 -23.62 -3.18 14.72
N THR A 120 -24.20 -2.12 14.18
CA THR A 120 -24.85 -2.06 12.85
C THR A 120 -24.15 -1.03 11.97
N TYR A 121 -24.79 -0.61 10.87
CA TYR A 121 -24.32 0.42 9.95
C TYR A 121 -23.93 1.72 10.70
N GLN A 122 -22.64 2.07 10.67
CA GLN A 122 -22.06 3.15 11.49
C GLN A 122 -22.64 4.52 11.17
N MET A 123 -23.00 4.78 9.92
CA MET A 123 -23.50 6.07 9.48
C MET A 123 -25.03 6.22 9.62
N ASN A 124 -25.70 5.23 10.18
CA ASN A 124 -27.18 5.23 10.29
C ASN A 124 -27.73 6.46 11.03
N SER A 125 -27.06 6.92 12.08
CA SER A 125 -27.47 8.11 12.85
C SER A 125 -27.39 9.40 12.04
N LEU A 126 -26.40 9.54 11.11
CA LEU A 126 -26.21 10.72 10.28
C LEU A 126 -26.93 10.65 8.92
N LEU A 127 -26.98 9.47 8.31
CA LEU A 127 -27.40 9.28 6.92
C LEU A 127 -28.67 8.44 6.77
N GLY A 128 -29.20 7.89 7.87
CA GLY A 128 -30.28 6.91 7.78
C GLY A 128 -29.84 5.69 6.99
N SER A 129 -30.57 5.29 5.97
CA SER A 129 -30.26 4.14 5.11
C SER A 129 -29.44 4.51 3.86
N GLU A 130 -28.89 5.74 3.78
CA GLU A 130 -28.09 6.15 2.63
C GLU A 130 -26.80 5.35 2.56
N LYS A 131 -26.45 4.89 1.36
CA LYS A 131 -25.23 4.13 1.11
C LYS A 131 -24.00 5.02 1.16
N CYS A 132 -22.90 4.49 1.68
CA CYS A 132 -21.57 5.10 1.66
C CYS A 132 -20.47 4.03 1.73
N ILE A 133 -19.29 4.36 1.22
CA ILE A 133 -18.15 3.44 1.10
C ILE A 133 -16.83 4.16 1.44
N ASP A 134 -15.73 3.42 1.42
CA ASP A 134 -14.34 3.91 1.44
C ASP A 134 -14.06 4.81 2.64
N SER A 135 -14.00 4.22 3.80
CA SER A 135 -13.69 4.92 5.05
C SER A 135 -12.20 5.19 5.23
N HIS A 136 -11.88 6.34 5.79
CA HIS A 136 -10.57 6.67 6.31
C HIS A 136 -10.70 7.42 7.63
N VAL A 137 -10.07 6.93 8.71
CA VAL A 137 -10.05 7.63 9.99
C VAL A 137 -8.73 8.35 10.18
N PHE A 138 -8.80 9.65 10.38
CA PHE A 138 -7.66 10.50 10.69
C PHE A 138 -7.70 10.96 12.14
N PHE A 139 -6.61 10.73 12.87
CA PHE A 139 -6.42 11.18 14.25
C PHE A 139 -5.57 12.46 14.23
N ASP A 140 -6.16 13.58 14.62
CA ASP A 140 -5.47 14.87 14.65
C ASP A 140 -4.68 15.07 15.96
N ASP A 141 -3.74 16.01 15.94
CA ASP A 141 -2.88 16.35 17.09
C ASP A 141 -3.66 16.98 18.25
N ASP A 142 -4.86 17.50 18.00
CA ASP A 142 -5.76 18.04 19.03
C ASP A 142 -6.55 16.94 19.78
N GLY A 143 -6.32 15.67 19.44
CA GLY A 143 -6.97 14.50 20.02
C GLY A 143 -8.28 14.10 19.36
N LYS A 144 -8.79 14.87 18.40
CA LYS A 144 -10.01 14.52 17.66
C LYS A 144 -9.74 13.44 16.61
N ALA A 145 -10.77 12.64 16.36
CA ALA A 145 -10.81 11.71 15.25
C ALA A 145 -11.82 12.17 14.20
N TYR A 146 -11.43 12.09 12.94
CA TYR A 146 -12.26 12.45 11.79
C TYR A 146 -12.42 11.25 10.87
N LEU A 147 -13.67 10.92 10.52
CA LEU A 147 -13.99 9.91 9.50
C LEU A 147 -14.21 10.60 8.16
N PHE A 148 -13.39 10.25 7.17
CA PHE A 148 -13.58 10.59 5.77
C PHE A 148 -14.20 9.40 5.05
N PHE A 149 -15.13 9.65 4.13
CA PHE A 149 -15.82 8.57 3.44
C PHE A 149 -16.51 9.08 2.16
N VAL A 150 -16.96 8.17 1.32
CA VAL A 150 -17.62 8.46 0.05
C VAL A 150 -19.15 8.39 0.20
N ARG A 151 -19.83 9.39 -0.34
CA ARG A 151 -21.28 9.40 -0.59
C ARG A 151 -21.57 9.54 -2.08
N PHE A 152 -22.69 9.00 -2.53
CA PHE A 152 -23.13 9.00 -3.93
C PHE A 152 -24.05 10.20 -4.25
N THR A 153 -23.65 11.42 -3.88
CA THR A 153 -24.49 12.62 -3.97
C THR A 153 -24.31 13.44 -5.24
N ASP A 154 -23.19 13.27 -5.95
CA ASP A 154 -22.87 13.92 -7.25
C ASP A 154 -21.79 13.06 -7.93
N GLY A 155 -22.11 11.83 -8.31
CA GLY A 155 -21.13 10.75 -8.45
C GLY A 155 -20.57 10.40 -7.06
N ASN A 156 -19.38 9.82 -7.00
CA ASN A 156 -18.69 9.58 -5.74
C ASN A 156 -18.06 10.90 -5.23
N CYS A 157 -18.46 11.32 -4.04
CA CYS A 157 -17.97 12.54 -3.40
C CYS A 157 -17.41 12.24 -2.02
N ILE A 158 -16.30 12.84 -1.65
CA ILE A 158 -15.73 12.68 -0.31
C ILE A 158 -16.38 13.65 0.67
N TRP A 159 -16.83 13.10 1.78
CA TRP A 159 -17.41 13.77 2.94
C TRP A 159 -16.59 13.45 4.18
N MET A 160 -16.78 14.20 5.25
CA MET A 160 -16.19 13.94 6.56
C MET A 160 -17.18 14.21 7.69
N CYS A 161 -16.96 13.57 8.83
CA CYS A 161 -17.55 13.92 10.12
C CYS A 161 -16.53 13.71 11.24
N GLU A 162 -16.80 14.29 12.43
CA GLU A 162 -16.04 13.98 13.64
C GLU A 162 -16.57 12.69 14.26
N LEU A 163 -15.70 11.93 14.94
CA LEU A 163 -16.05 10.74 15.71
C LEU A 163 -15.96 11.02 17.20
N GLU A 164 -16.80 10.33 17.98
CA GLU A 164 -16.70 10.26 19.43
C GLU A 164 -15.40 9.54 19.87
N ASP A 165 -15.10 9.57 21.18
CA ASP A 165 -13.90 8.94 21.76
C ASP A 165 -13.87 7.40 21.64
N ASP A 166 -14.99 6.79 21.25
CA ASP A 166 -15.06 5.37 20.92
C ASP A 166 -14.49 5.03 19.54
N TYR A 167 -14.21 6.04 18.71
CA TYR A 167 -13.73 5.95 17.34
C TYR A 167 -14.67 5.18 16.38
N MET A 168 -15.94 5.08 16.72
CA MET A 168 -16.95 4.36 15.94
C MET A 168 -18.22 5.18 15.73
N THR A 169 -18.55 6.06 16.66
CA THR A 169 -19.80 6.83 16.65
C THR A 169 -19.59 8.19 16.01
N PRO A 170 -20.27 8.49 14.87
CA PRO A 170 -20.24 9.82 14.27
C PRO A 170 -20.94 10.88 15.16
N ILE A 171 -20.35 12.07 15.26
CA ILE A 171 -20.92 13.21 16.00
C ILE A 171 -21.94 13.97 15.15
N ASP A 172 -23.16 14.12 15.64
CA ASP A 172 -24.23 14.87 14.97
C ASP A 172 -23.82 16.33 14.69
N GLY A 173 -24.23 16.85 13.52
CA GLY A 173 -23.97 18.23 13.11
C GLY A 173 -22.55 18.49 12.60
N THR A 174 -21.66 17.48 12.57
CA THR A 174 -20.29 17.64 12.09
C THR A 174 -20.10 17.21 10.63
N LEU A 175 -21.14 16.67 9.99
CA LEU A 175 -21.11 16.20 8.60
C LEU A 175 -20.81 17.34 7.62
N LYS A 176 -19.73 17.20 6.82
CA LYS A 176 -19.27 18.21 5.85
C LYS A 176 -18.86 17.55 4.54
N LYS A 177 -19.19 18.20 3.42
CA LYS A 177 -18.65 17.82 2.11
C LYS A 177 -17.22 18.35 1.99
N CYS A 178 -16.29 17.47 1.59
CA CYS A 178 -14.90 17.85 1.34
C CYS A 178 -14.70 18.21 -0.13
N ILE A 179 -14.78 17.24 -1.02
CA ILE A 179 -14.52 17.41 -2.45
C ILE A 179 -15.47 16.55 -3.31
N ASN A 180 -15.63 16.98 -4.55
CA ASN A 180 -16.28 16.22 -5.64
C ASN A 180 -15.48 16.41 -6.92
N VAL A 181 -15.87 15.73 -7.99
CA VAL A 181 -15.26 15.89 -9.32
C VAL A 181 -15.37 17.33 -9.80
N SER A 182 -14.24 17.96 -10.10
CA SER A 182 -14.15 19.35 -10.54
C SER A 182 -13.04 19.63 -11.56
N LEU A 183 -12.13 18.68 -11.78
CA LEU A 183 -11.04 18.79 -12.75
C LEU A 183 -11.26 17.87 -13.96
N PRO A 184 -10.79 18.24 -15.15
CA PRO A 184 -11.01 17.43 -16.36
C PRO A 184 -10.51 15.99 -16.25
N TRP A 185 -9.36 15.76 -15.63
CA TRP A 185 -8.79 14.42 -15.48
C TRP A 185 -9.58 13.49 -14.54
N GLU A 186 -10.43 14.04 -13.68
CA GLU A 186 -11.23 13.31 -12.70
C GLU A 186 -12.51 12.69 -13.29
N ASN A 187 -12.82 12.91 -14.57
CA ASN A 187 -14.08 12.50 -15.19
C ASN A 187 -13.89 11.99 -16.62
N LEU A 188 -12.91 11.12 -16.82
CA LEU A 188 -12.66 10.54 -18.15
C LEU A 188 -13.56 9.34 -18.45
N LEU A 189 -13.93 8.55 -17.44
CA LEU A 189 -14.84 7.41 -17.54
C LEU A 189 -16.05 7.56 -16.60
N GLY A 190 -15.87 8.05 -15.38
CA GLY A 190 -16.92 8.22 -14.39
C GLY A 190 -16.65 9.41 -13.46
N ARG A 191 -17.72 10.00 -12.91
CA ARG A 191 -17.66 11.08 -11.91
C ARG A 191 -17.33 10.48 -10.54
N VAL A 192 -16.06 10.25 -10.30
CA VAL A 192 -15.59 9.54 -9.09
C VAL A 192 -14.51 10.36 -8.38
N CYS A 193 -14.72 10.63 -7.10
CA CYS A 193 -13.71 10.96 -6.10
C CYS A 193 -13.92 10.02 -4.92
N GLU A 194 -12.99 9.09 -4.71
CA GLU A 194 -13.11 8.00 -3.72
C GLU A 194 -11.78 7.68 -3.05
N GLY A 195 -11.72 6.66 -2.17
CA GLY A 195 -10.50 6.21 -1.50
C GLY A 195 -9.77 7.36 -0.80
N PRO A 196 -10.42 8.10 0.14
CA PRO A 196 -9.75 9.20 0.85
C PRO A 196 -8.63 8.70 1.72
N ASN A 197 -7.52 9.46 1.79
CA ASN A 197 -6.47 9.26 2.78
C ASN A 197 -5.93 10.62 3.20
N MET A 198 -5.70 10.84 4.50
CA MET A 198 -5.32 12.12 5.07
C MET A 198 -3.90 12.09 5.61
N VAL A 199 -3.10 13.08 5.19
CA VAL A 199 -1.77 13.32 5.76
C VAL A 199 -1.73 14.74 6.30
N LYS A 200 -1.23 14.93 7.53
CA LYS A 200 -0.92 16.23 8.09
C LYS A 200 0.58 16.49 8.02
N PHE A 201 0.98 17.61 7.46
CA PHE A 201 2.37 18.02 7.43
C PHE A 201 2.50 19.52 7.69
N GLU A 202 3.37 19.89 8.61
CA GLU A 202 3.41 21.24 9.16
C GLU A 202 1.99 21.62 9.68
N ASN A 203 1.46 22.75 9.29
CA ASN A 203 0.12 23.23 9.67
C ASN A 203 -0.90 23.08 8.54
N LYS A 204 -0.77 22.03 7.71
CA LYS A 204 -1.63 21.80 6.56
C LYS A 204 -2.06 20.34 6.46
N TYR A 205 -3.30 20.16 6.05
CA TYR A 205 -3.91 18.86 5.78
C TYR A 205 -3.90 18.59 4.29
N TYR A 206 -3.52 17.37 3.92
CA TYR A 206 -3.42 16.88 2.54
C TYR A 206 -4.37 15.69 2.40
N LEU A 207 -5.55 15.93 1.84
CA LEU A 207 -6.51 14.90 1.49
C LEU A 207 -6.12 14.35 0.13
N THR A 208 -5.55 13.17 0.10
CA THR A 208 -5.33 12.42 -1.12
C THR A 208 -6.56 11.57 -1.42
N TYR A 209 -6.86 11.36 -2.69
CA TYR A 209 -8.07 10.68 -3.14
C TYR A 209 -7.86 10.08 -4.52
N SER A 210 -8.63 9.08 -4.86
CA SER A 210 -8.61 8.52 -6.20
C SER A 210 -9.76 9.10 -7.03
N ALA A 211 -9.51 9.29 -8.31
CA ALA A 211 -10.49 9.86 -9.20
C ALA A 211 -10.51 9.19 -10.57
N ASN A 212 -11.59 9.43 -11.31
CA ASN A 212 -12.03 8.67 -12.46
C ASN A 212 -12.62 7.32 -11.98
N ASP A 213 -13.03 6.43 -12.85
CA ASP A 213 -13.56 5.12 -12.48
C ASP A 213 -12.42 4.09 -12.38
N TYR A 214 -12.45 3.19 -11.38
CA TYR A 214 -11.41 2.17 -11.18
C TYR A 214 -11.23 1.24 -12.39
N ASN A 215 -12.24 1.13 -13.27
CA ASN A 215 -12.12 0.39 -14.52
C ASN A 215 -11.29 1.13 -15.57
N SER A 216 -11.03 2.42 -15.37
CA SER A 216 -10.24 3.23 -16.29
C SER A 216 -8.76 3.02 -16.10
N GLN A 217 -8.00 2.84 -17.18
CA GLN A 217 -6.53 2.90 -17.13
C GLN A 217 -6.00 4.28 -16.71
N ASN A 218 -6.86 5.32 -16.69
CA ASN A 218 -6.54 6.66 -16.20
C ASN A 218 -7.02 6.89 -14.74
N TYR A 219 -7.40 5.84 -14.01
CA TYR A 219 -7.59 5.93 -12.57
C TYR A 219 -6.32 6.44 -11.92
N ALA A 220 -6.42 7.46 -11.06
CA ALA A 220 -5.28 8.21 -10.61
C ALA A 220 -5.51 8.80 -9.22
N VAL A 221 -4.43 9.10 -8.49
CA VAL A 221 -4.49 9.73 -7.17
C VAL A 221 -4.29 11.24 -7.30
N GLY A 222 -5.24 12.01 -6.79
CA GLY A 222 -5.17 13.46 -6.62
C GLY A 222 -4.85 13.88 -5.20
N CYS A 223 -4.68 15.18 -5.02
CA CYS A 223 -4.48 15.78 -3.70
C CYS A 223 -5.24 17.10 -3.59
N ALA A 224 -5.95 17.28 -2.48
CA ALA A 224 -6.56 18.53 -2.07
C ALA A 224 -6.03 18.95 -0.71
N THR A 225 -5.90 20.26 -0.47
CA THR A 225 -5.32 20.75 0.78
C THR A 225 -6.23 21.77 1.48
N THR A 226 -6.20 21.76 2.80
CA THR A 226 -6.82 22.78 3.66
C THR A 226 -5.92 23.08 4.85
N SER A 227 -6.13 24.21 5.52
CA SER A 227 -5.47 24.56 6.78
C SER A 227 -6.34 24.29 8.01
N SER A 228 -7.58 23.84 7.83
CA SER A 228 -8.50 23.59 8.95
C SER A 228 -9.52 22.53 8.59
N LEU A 229 -9.75 21.57 9.49
CA LEU A 229 -10.81 20.57 9.37
C LEU A 229 -12.14 21.04 9.98
N SER A 230 -12.10 21.96 10.94
CA SER A 230 -13.31 22.54 11.53
C SER A 230 -14.10 23.43 10.55
N ASN A 231 -13.39 24.13 9.66
CA ASN A 231 -13.97 24.92 8.58
C ASN A 231 -13.15 24.80 7.29
N PRO A 232 -13.22 23.63 6.60
CA PRO A 232 -12.32 23.33 5.51
C PRO A 232 -12.65 24.14 4.24
N THR A 233 -11.60 24.68 3.64
CA THR A 233 -11.64 25.21 2.26
C THR A 233 -10.60 24.45 1.46
N TRP A 234 -11.09 23.55 0.63
CA TRP A 234 -10.24 22.63 -0.11
C TRP A 234 -9.72 23.24 -1.42
N GLY A 235 -8.40 23.26 -1.57
CA GLY A 235 -7.72 23.59 -2.82
C GLY A 235 -7.11 22.36 -3.44
N LYS A 236 -7.57 21.94 -4.63
CA LYS A 236 -7.06 20.78 -5.34
C LYS A 236 -5.77 21.07 -6.10
N TYR A 237 -4.88 20.09 -6.19
CA TYR A 237 -3.82 20.08 -7.20
C TYR A 237 -4.45 19.93 -8.58
N THR A 238 -3.90 20.63 -9.57
CA THR A 238 -4.44 20.60 -10.94
C THR A 238 -4.14 19.32 -11.68
N THR A 239 -3.12 18.58 -11.25
CA THR A 239 -2.68 17.29 -11.81
C THR A 239 -2.65 16.23 -10.73
N PRO A 240 -2.83 14.95 -11.08
CA PRO A 240 -2.66 13.85 -10.13
C PRO A 240 -1.22 13.76 -9.60
N ILE A 241 -1.07 13.21 -8.40
CA ILE A 241 0.22 12.91 -7.77
C ILE A 241 0.72 11.50 -8.10
N LEU A 242 -0.18 10.62 -8.54
CA LEU A 242 0.12 9.29 -9.06
C LEU A 242 -0.83 8.99 -10.22
N CYS A 243 -0.29 8.67 -11.37
CA CYS A 243 -1.02 8.25 -12.56
C CYS A 243 -0.06 7.55 -13.52
N LYS A 244 -0.39 6.36 -13.99
CA LYS A 244 0.38 5.60 -14.98
C LYS A 244 1.90 5.70 -14.76
N ILE A 245 2.40 4.95 -13.82
CA ILE A 245 3.82 4.94 -13.49
C ILE A 245 4.50 3.67 -13.99
N GLU A 246 5.68 3.79 -14.62
CA GLU A 246 6.38 2.69 -15.30
C GLU A 246 5.44 2.00 -16.32
N ASP A 247 5.23 0.68 -16.21
CA ASP A 247 4.28 -0.10 -17.03
C ASP A 247 2.88 -0.23 -16.39
N LEU A 248 2.65 0.40 -15.21
CA LEU A 248 1.41 0.31 -14.45
C LEU A 248 0.35 1.28 -14.93
N VAL A 249 -0.88 0.82 -15.01
CA VAL A 249 -2.07 1.60 -15.37
C VAL A 249 -3.21 1.35 -14.38
N GLY A 250 -4.19 2.26 -14.34
CA GLY A 250 -5.29 2.15 -13.40
C GLY A 250 -4.82 2.21 -11.94
N THR A 251 -3.83 3.09 -11.67
CA THR A 251 -3.18 3.24 -10.38
C THR A 251 -4.01 4.10 -9.44
N GLY A 252 -4.38 3.57 -8.29
CA GLY A 252 -5.19 4.33 -7.34
C GLY A 252 -5.62 3.53 -6.12
N HIS A 253 -6.58 4.07 -5.39
CA HIS A 253 -7.13 3.61 -4.12
C HIS A 253 -6.03 3.14 -3.19
N HIS A 254 -5.47 4.08 -2.47
CA HIS A 254 -4.15 3.99 -1.85
C HIS A 254 -4.21 4.27 -0.35
N THR A 255 -3.14 3.87 0.34
CA THR A 255 -2.83 4.28 1.71
C THR A 255 -1.44 4.88 1.75
N ILE A 256 -1.26 6.02 2.42
CA ILE A 256 0.05 6.60 2.73
C ILE A 256 0.41 6.21 4.16
N PHE A 257 1.58 5.65 4.35
CA PHE A 257 2.09 5.21 5.65
C PHE A 257 3.58 5.52 5.79
N THR A 258 4.09 5.49 7.02
CA THR A 258 5.53 5.59 7.28
C THR A 258 6.08 4.20 7.53
N ASP A 259 7.13 3.81 6.79
CA ASP A 259 7.78 2.52 7.01
C ASP A 259 8.67 2.53 8.26
N LYS A 260 9.17 1.35 8.68
CA LYS A 260 10.00 1.20 9.87
C LYS A 260 11.34 1.96 9.82
N ASN A 261 11.72 2.46 8.66
CA ASN A 261 12.91 3.30 8.46
C ASN A 261 12.57 4.80 8.45
N GLY A 262 11.30 5.18 8.70
CA GLY A 262 10.83 6.55 8.69
C GLY A 262 10.59 7.12 7.29
N ILE A 263 10.55 6.27 6.25
CA ILE A 263 10.28 6.68 4.88
C ILE A 263 8.78 6.68 4.63
N MET A 264 8.27 7.76 4.05
CA MET A 264 6.86 7.86 3.65
C MET A 264 6.62 7.00 2.40
N ARG A 265 5.71 6.05 2.51
CA ARG A 265 5.32 5.12 1.45
C ARG A 265 3.88 5.34 1.03
N ILE A 266 3.57 4.92 -0.18
CA ILE A 266 2.20 4.80 -0.69
C ILE A 266 1.99 3.37 -1.18
N ALA A 267 1.06 2.65 -0.55
CA ALA A 267 0.54 1.40 -1.09
C ALA A 267 -0.66 1.75 -1.98
N PHE A 268 -0.72 1.20 -3.18
CA PHE A 268 -1.78 1.46 -4.14
C PHE A 268 -2.05 0.22 -4.99
N HIS A 269 -3.21 0.12 -5.60
CA HIS A 269 -3.42 -0.92 -6.59
C HIS A 269 -3.17 -0.42 -8.02
N ALA A 270 -2.85 -1.36 -8.90
CA ALA A 270 -2.89 -1.16 -10.35
C ALA A 270 -3.64 -2.31 -11.02
N HIS A 271 -4.08 -2.10 -12.26
CA HIS A 271 -4.69 -3.15 -13.07
C HIS A 271 -3.74 -4.32 -13.26
N ASN A 272 -4.28 -5.52 -13.43
CA ASN A 272 -3.50 -6.72 -13.76
C ASN A 272 -2.64 -6.52 -15.01
N SER A 273 -3.20 -5.81 -16.02
CA SER A 273 -2.50 -5.47 -17.25
C SER A 273 -3.17 -4.28 -17.95
N THR A 274 -2.61 -3.87 -19.07
CA THR A 274 -3.24 -2.84 -19.92
C THR A 274 -4.52 -3.29 -20.60
N THR A 275 -4.89 -4.57 -20.50
CA THR A 275 -6.10 -5.16 -21.12
C THR A 275 -7.04 -5.83 -20.13
N GLN A 276 -6.59 -6.00 -18.86
CA GLN A 276 -7.36 -6.65 -17.81
C GLN A 276 -7.30 -5.83 -16.51
N VAL A 277 -8.46 -5.49 -15.95
CA VAL A 277 -8.57 -4.80 -14.68
C VAL A 277 -8.28 -5.75 -13.51
N HIS A 278 -8.93 -6.90 -13.48
CA HIS A 278 -8.87 -7.88 -12.40
C HIS A 278 -7.86 -9.01 -12.68
N ASP A 279 -7.22 -9.58 -11.64
CA ASP A 279 -7.27 -9.05 -10.29
C ASP A 279 -6.45 -7.76 -10.26
N ARG A 280 -6.88 -6.75 -9.44
CA ARG A 280 -6.03 -5.58 -9.15
C ARG A 280 -4.94 -6.01 -8.18
N LEU A 281 -3.72 -5.52 -8.39
CA LEU A 281 -2.53 -5.98 -7.66
C LEU A 281 -1.96 -4.82 -6.85
N MET A 282 -1.48 -5.11 -5.63
CA MET A 282 -0.85 -4.13 -4.75
C MET A 282 0.57 -3.79 -5.19
N TYR A 283 0.91 -2.51 -5.15
CA TYR A 283 2.26 -1.96 -5.39
C TYR A 283 2.59 -0.94 -4.31
N ILE A 284 3.89 -0.68 -4.09
CA ILE A 284 4.33 0.28 -3.07
C ILE A 284 5.34 1.24 -3.68
N GLY A 285 5.07 2.54 -3.57
CA GLY A 285 5.96 3.62 -4.00
C GLY A 285 6.49 4.42 -2.81
N THR A 286 7.33 5.40 -3.11
CA THR A 286 7.87 6.35 -2.14
C THR A 286 7.28 7.73 -2.36
N MET A 287 6.95 8.41 -1.26
CA MET A 287 6.40 9.76 -1.26
C MET A 287 7.31 10.73 -0.55
N GLU A 288 7.25 11.99 -0.92
CA GLU A 288 7.97 13.07 -0.24
C GLU A 288 7.20 14.39 -0.23
N PHE A 289 7.54 15.26 0.72
CA PHE A 289 7.16 16.66 0.69
C PHE A 289 8.29 17.50 0.13
N THR A 290 8.04 18.22 -0.96
CA THR A 290 9.00 19.14 -1.58
C THR A 290 8.57 20.59 -1.44
N GLY A 291 9.42 21.51 -1.86
CA GLY A 291 9.16 22.95 -1.76
C GLY A 291 9.57 23.54 -0.41
N ARG A 292 9.27 24.81 -0.21
CA ARG A 292 9.61 25.56 1.02
C ARG A 292 8.49 25.50 2.05
N GLU A 293 8.81 25.77 3.29
CA GLU A 293 7.84 25.91 4.39
C GLU A 293 6.62 26.76 3.99
N GLY A 294 5.44 26.32 4.38
CA GLY A 294 4.14 26.92 4.04
C GLY A 294 3.68 26.71 2.58
N ARG A 295 4.53 26.16 1.71
CA ARG A 295 4.24 25.83 0.31
C ARG A 295 4.72 24.44 -0.06
N ARG A 296 4.55 23.50 0.85
CA ARG A 296 4.90 22.08 0.62
C ARG A 296 3.97 21.45 -0.39
N VAL A 297 4.53 20.60 -1.21
CA VAL A 297 3.84 19.79 -2.22
C VAL A 297 4.14 18.33 -1.95
N LEU A 298 3.09 17.54 -1.76
CA LEU A 298 3.18 16.08 -1.66
C LEU A 298 3.28 15.50 -3.06
N LYS A 299 4.24 14.62 -3.30
CA LYS A 299 4.44 13.95 -4.60
C LYS A 299 5.12 12.59 -4.44
N MET A 300 5.04 11.77 -5.49
CA MET A 300 5.88 10.58 -5.64
C MET A 300 7.34 10.98 -5.84
N THR A 301 8.27 10.15 -5.36
CA THR A 301 9.68 10.22 -5.75
C THR A 301 9.93 9.46 -7.06
N ASP A 302 11.16 9.55 -7.58
CA ASP A 302 11.61 8.76 -8.74
C ASP A 302 12.18 7.39 -8.34
N ASP A 303 11.98 6.97 -7.08
CA ASP A 303 12.41 5.65 -6.61
C ASP A 303 11.62 4.54 -7.33
N PRO A 304 12.24 3.39 -7.61
CA PRO A 304 11.57 2.26 -8.22
C PRO A 304 10.36 1.79 -7.41
N ILE A 305 9.29 1.41 -8.10
CA ILE A 305 8.10 0.83 -7.47
C ILE A 305 8.42 -0.57 -6.95
N ILE A 306 8.15 -0.79 -5.66
CA ILE A 306 8.22 -2.13 -5.07
C ILE A 306 7.04 -2.95 -5.63
N ARG A 307 7.36 -4.15 -6.13
CA ARG A 307 6.43 -5.13 -6.69
C ARG A 307 6.38 -6.33 -5.74
N PRO A 308 5.43 -6.38 -4.81
CA PRO A 308 5.30 -7.46 -3.83
C PRO A 308 5.30 -8.85 -4.45
N ILE A 309 6.05 -9.77 -3.85
CA ILE A 309 6.11 -11.19 -4.22
C ILE A 309 5.68 -12.06 -3.04
N THR A 310 5.48 -13.35 -3.29
CA THR A 310 5.21 -14.33 -2.23
C THR A 310 6.49 -15.11 -1.87
N PRO A 311 6.53 -15.83 -0.75
CA PRO A 311 7.66 -16.68 -0.40
C PRO A 311 8.04 -17.69 -1.48
N ASP A 312 7.06 -18.18 -2.25
CA ASP A 312 7.27 -19.16 -3.34
C ASP A 312 8.00 -18.53 -4.55
N ASP A 313 7.94 -17.20 -4.69
CA ASP A 313 8.64 -16.47 -5.75
C ASP A 313 10.08 -16.12 -5.35
N VAL A 314 10.45 -16.27 -4.08
CA VAL A 314 11.82 -16.09 -3.61
C VAL A 314 12.64 -17.26 -4.13
N THR A 315 13.24 -17.10 -5.30
CA THR A 315 14.25 -18.06 -5.75
C THR A 315 15.48 -17.87 -4.86
N ASP A 316 15.78 -18.87 -4.01
CA ASP A 316 17.08 -19.01 -3.42
C ASP A 316 18.08 -18.80 -4.57
N GLY A 317 19.12 -17.98 -4.38
CA GLY A 317 20.09 -17.67 -5.45
C GLY A 317 20.78 -18.89 -6.08
N ILE A 318 20.28 -20.08 -5.84
CA ILE A 318 20.45 -21.37 -6.49
C ILE A 318 19.29 -21.51 -7.47
N GLY A 319 19.40 -20.82 -8.62
CA GLY A 319 18.47 -21.02 -9.72
C GLY A 319 18.34 -22.51 -10.02
N ASN A 320 17.12 -23.00 -10.28
CA ASN A 320 16.87 -24.32 -10.80
C ASN A 320 17.89 -24.63 -11.88
N ILE A 321 18.80 -25.55 -11.61
CA ILE A 321 19.70 -26.13 -12.61
C ILE A 321 18.75 -26.87 -13.55
N SER A 322 18.30 -26.20 -14.61
CA SER A 322 17.81 -26.95 -15.77
C SER A 322 19.00 -27.81 -16.19
N THR A 323 18.78 -29.09 -16.33
CA THR A 323 19.78 -30.08 -16.79
C THR A 323 20.15 -29.89 -18.28
N GLY A 324 20.31 -28.65 -18.72
CA GLY A 324 21.02 -28.29 -19.92
C GLY A 324 22.50 -28.14 -19.55
N GLU A 325 23.37 -28.84 -20.25
CA GLU A 325 24.81 -28.79 -20.04
C GLU A 325 25.30 -27.35 -19.89
N THR A 326 25.62 -26.94 -18.66
CA THR A 326 26.22 -25.62 -18.38
C THR A 326 27.66 -25.66 -18.79
N THR A 327 28.00 -25.05 -19.91
CA THR A 327 29.40 -24.87 -20.31
C THR A 327 30.05 -23.83 -19.39
N LYS A 328 30.87 -24.32 -18.44
CA LYS A 328 31.76 -23.47 -17.66
C LYS A 328 33.00 -23.17 -18.50
N GLU A 329 33.29 -21.91 -18.68
CA GLU A 329 34.54 -21.47 -19.30
C GLU A 329 35.49 -20.96 -18.22
N TYR A 330 36.75 -21.39 -18.30
CA TYR A 330 37.82 -20.98 -17.37
C TYR A 330 38.80 -20.08 -18.08
N PHE A 331 39.27 -19.06 -17.39
CA PHE A 331 40.28 -18.13 -17.91
C PHE A 331 41.33 -17.85 -16.83
N SER A 332 42.57 -17.65 -17.25
CA SER A 332 43.65 -17.13 -16.40
C SER A 332 43.38 -15.67 -16.00
N LEU A 333 44.11 -15.14 -15.03
CA LEU A 333 44.04 -13.71 -14.66
C LEU A 333 44.42 -12.76 -15.82
N SER A 334 45.20 -13.26 -16.81
CA SER A 334 45.53 -12.52 -18.03
C SER A 334 44.46 -12.62 -19.13
N GLY A 335 43.31 -13.31 -18.86
CA GLY A 335 42.22 -13.45 -19.82
C GLY A 335 42.38 -14.59 -20.82
N MET A 336 43.41 -15.42 -20.71
CA MET A 336 43.63 -16.57 -21.61
C MET A 336 42.64 -17.70 -21.23
N LYS A 337 41.89 -18.24 -22.20
CA LYS A 337 40.98 -19.37 -22.00
C LYS A 337 41.72 -20.63 -21.62
N LEU A 338 41.27 -21.31 -20.59
CA LEU A 338 41.84 -22.55 -20.06
C LEU A 338 40.90 -23.72 -20.37
N SER A 339 41.49 -24.90 -20.62
CA SER A 339 40.69 -26.14 -20.79
C SER A 339 40.09 -26.67 -19.48
N GLU A 340 40.76 -26.39 -18.36
CA GLU A 340 40.38 -26.76 -17.01
C GLU A 340 40.91 -25.72 -16.01
N PRO A 341 40.33 -25.63 -14.80
CA PRO A 341 40.81 -24.70 -13.79
C PRO A 341 42.21 -25.07 -13.31
N GLN A 342 43.09 -24.06 -13.18
CA GLN A 342 44.43 -24.22 -12.67
C GLN A 342 44.50 -23.90 -11.18
N LYS A 343 45.48 -24.46 -10.48
CA LYS A 343 45.78 -24.13 -9.08
C LYS A 343 46.03 -22.60 -8.95
N GLY A 344 45.35 -21.99 -8.00
CA GLY A 344 45.41 -20.56 -7.77
C GLY A 344 44.11 -19.85 -8.23
N VAL A 345 44.22 -18.55 -8.58
CA VAL A 345 43.05 -17.72 -8.95
C VAL A 345 42.72 -17.90 -10.43
N ASN A 346 41.48 -18.35 -10.71
CA ASN A 346 40.91 -18.44 -12.04
C ASN A 346 39.73 -17.46 -12.20
N ILE A 347 39.45 -17.08 -13.43
CA ILE A 347 38.21 -16.39 -13.82
C ILE A 347 37.27 -17.46 -14.42
N VAL A 348 36.11 -17.61 -13.85
CA VAL A 348 35.08 -18.58 -14.33
C VAL A 348 33.93 -17.77 -14.94
N ARG A 349 33.59 -18.11 -16.18
CA ARG A 349 32.38 -17.63 -16.87
C ARG A 349 31.38 -18.75 -16.96
N GLU A 350 30.19 -18.50 -16.36
CA GLU A 350 29.11 -19.47 -16.30
C GLU A 350 27.79 -18.71 -16.50
N ASN A 351 26.97 -19.11 -17.45
CA ASN A 351 25.68 -18.46 -17.77
C ASN A 351 25.79 -16.94 -17.99
N GLY A 352 26.83 -16.49 -18.69
CA GLY A 352 27.08 -15.06 -18.97
C GLY A 352 27.64 -14.25 -17.80
N LYS A 353 27.71 -14.81 -16.58
CA LYS A 353 28.30 -14.18 -15.39
C LYS A 353 29.76 -14.59 -15.22
N THR A 354 30.60 -13.63 -14.82
CA THR A 354 32.04 -13.84 -14.61
C THR A 354 32.36 -13.64 -13.13
N ARG A 355 33.08 -14.60 -12.53
CA ARG A 355 33.56 -14.55 -11.13
C ARG A 355 34.99 -15.04 -10.97
N LYS A 356 35.67 -14.59 -9.92
CA LYS A 356 36.98 -15.14 -9.53
C LYS A 356 36.76 -16.34 -8.62
N VAL A 357 37.50 -17.43 -8.88
CA VAL A 357 37.47 -18.67 -8.08
C VAL A 357 38.92 -19.05 -7.74
N VAL A 358 39.14 -19.42 -6.50
CA VAL A 358 40.47 -19.96 -6.06
C VAL A 358 40.37 -21.49 -6.08
N VAL A 359 41.29 -22.12 -6.76
CA VAL A 359 41.44 -23.58 -6.83
C VAL A 359 42.68 -23.95 -6.01
N GLU A 360 42.51 -24.78 -5.00
CA GLU A 360 43.58 -25.24 -4.11
C GLU A 360 44.45 -26.33 -4.71
#